data_1cf4549a0adece31957f0c92ef13f8ce
#
_entry.id   1cf4549a0adece31957f0c92ef13f8ce
#
_cell.length_a   1.000
_cell.length_b   1.000
_cell.length_c   1.000
_cell.angle_alpha   90.00
_cell.angle_beta   90.00
_cell.angle_gamma   90.00
#
_symmetry.space_group_name_H-M   'P 1'
#
loop_
_entity.id
_entity.type
_entity.pdbx_description
1 polymer ?
#
loop_
_entity_poly.entity_id
_entity_poly.type
_entity_poly.pdbx_seq_one_letter_code
_entity_poly.pdbx_strand_id
1 'polypeptide(L)'
;MTELISIKDSSKHVDQEVKMHVWLTDKRSSGKIIFLQLRDGTAFFQGVIRKNDVSEEVFEAAKSLRQEASFYITGTVHEDKRSHFGYEIQISDLEIVSNNEGYPIGNKEHGVDFLLDNRHLWLRSKRPFAIMQIRNTMFNATVD
;
A
#
# COMPACT_ATOMS: atom_id res chain seq x y z
N MET A 1 -23.30 2.38 1.33
CA MET A 1 -22.09 3.17 1.71
C MET A 1 -20.96 2.17 1.87
N THR A 2 -19.91 2.27 1.06
CA THR A 2 -18.79 1.30 1.06
C THR A 2 -18.03 1.45 2.38
N GLU A 3 -17.79 0.34 3.08
CA GLU A 3 -17.14 0.33 4.39
C GLU A 3 -15.66 0.67 4.26
N LEU A 4 -15.15 1.55 5.14
CA LEU A 4 -13.72 1.86 5.25
C LEU A 4 -13.07 0.84 6.18
N ILE A 5 -12.19 0.01 5.63
CA ILE A 5 -11.49 -1.04 6.37
C ILE A 5 -9.97 -0.87 6.34
N SER A 6 -9.27 -1.56 7.24
CA SER A 6 -7.81 -1.70 7.19
C SER A 6 -7.39 -2.96 6.43
N ILE A 7 -6.17 -2.93 5.87
CA ILE A 7 -5.65 -4.06 5.07
C ILE A 7 -5.68 -5.38 5.86
N LYS A 8 -5.34 -5.37 7.15
CA LYS A 8 -5.35 -6.59 8.00
C LYS A 8 -6.72 -7.26 8.09
N ASP A 9 -7.81 -6.50 7.89
CA ASP A 9 -9.19 -7.01 7.97
C ASP A 9 -9.71 -7.55 6.64
N SER A 10 -8.92 -7.52 5.57
CA SER A 10 -9.30 -7.97 4.22
C SER A 10 -9.86 -9.40 4.19
N SER A 11 -9.35 -10.29 5.04
CA SER A 11 -9.83 -11.68 5.12
C SER A 11 -11.31 -11.81 5.54
N LYS A 12 -11.87 -10.79 6.18
CA LYS A 12 -13.28 -10.74 6.61
C LYS A 12 -14.22 -10.24 5.51
N HIS A 13 -13.65 -9.66 4.44
CA HIS A 13 -14.40 -8.98 3.37
C HIS A 13 -14.10 -9.55 1.97
N VAL A 14 -13.80 -10.86 1.91
CA VAL A 14 -13.56 -11.55 0.62
C VAL A 14 -14.83 -11.47 -0.25
N ASP A 15 -14.62 -11.15 -1.54
CA ASP A 15 -15.67 -10.91 -2.55
C ASP A 15 -16.63 -9.75 -2.23
N GLN A 16 -16.23 -8.87 -1.31
CA GLN A 16 -16.98 -7.65 -0.97
C GLN A 16 -16.25 -6.42 -1.50
N GLU A 17 -17.03 -5.40 -1.86
CA GLU A 17 -16.50 -4.09 -2.20
C GLU A 17 -16.23 -3.28 -0.93
N VAL A 18 -14.99 -2.81 -0.79
CA VAL A 18 -14.50 -2.07 0.37
C VAL A 18 -13.77 -0.79 -0.05
N LYS A 19 -13.67 0.16 0.88
CA LYS A 19 -12.81 1.35 0.73
C LYS A 19 -11.62 1.23 1.69
N MET A 20 -10.43 1.63 1.24
CA MET A 20 -9.21 1.65 2.06
C MET A 20 -8.47 2.97 1.86
N HIS A 21 -7.84 3.47 2.93
CA HIS A 21 -6.87 4.56 2.84
C HIS A 21 -5.47 3.97 2.87
N VAL A 22 -4.69 4.20 1.83
CA VAL A 22 -3.40 3.51 1.61
C VAL A 22 -2.30 4.46 1.14
N TRP A 23 -1.05 4.00 1.29
CA TRP A 23 0.14 4.60 0.71
C TRP A 23 0.76 3.66 -0.32
N LEU A 24 1.28 4.23 -1.40
CA LEU A 24 1.98 3.50 -2.44
C LEU A 24 3.43 3.24 -2.02
N THR A 25 3.85 1.98 -1.95
CA THR A 25 5.25 1.63 -1.74
C THR A 25 5.99 1.38 -3.03
N ASP A 26 5.35 0.75 -4.00
CA ASP A 26 5.89 0.46 -5.33
C ASP A 26 4.79 0.30 -6.38
N LYS A 27 5.14 0.51 -7.63
CA LYS A 27 4.21 0.41 -8.77
C LYS A 27 4.88 -0.28 -9.95
N ARG A 28 4.18 -1.22 -10.55
CA ARG A 28 4.55 -1.83 -11.82
C ARG A 28 3.42 -1.73 -12.81
N SER A 29 3.74 -1.30 -14.03
CA SER A 29 2.78 -1.22 -15.13
C SER A 29 3.15 -2.24 -16.20
N SER A 30 2.17 -3.01 -16.65
CA SER A 30 2.30 -3.97 -17.75
C SER A 30 1.15 -3.76 -18.75
N GLY A 31 1.37 -2.85 -19.69
CA GLY A 31 0.41 -2.53 -20.74
C GLY A 31 -0.94 -2.03 -20.20
N LYS A 32 -1.92 -2.92 -20.12
CA LYS A 32 -3.29 -2.59 -19.66
C LYS A 32 -3.55 -2.87 -18.18
N ILE A 33 -2.50 -3.29 -17.43
CA ILE A 33 -2.63 -3.65 -16.02
C ILE A 33 -1.60 -2.86 -15.22
N ILE A 34 -2.02 -2.31 -14.09
CA ILE A 34 -1.16 -1.65 -13.10
C ILE A 34 -1.24 -2.44 -11.80
N PHE A 35 -0.08 -2.82 -11.26
CA PHE A 35 0.06 -3.44 -9.96
C PHE A 35 0.59 -2.40 -8.98
N LEU A 36 -0.12 -2.20 -7.89
CA LEU A 36 0.22 -1.27 -6.81
C LEU A 36 0.58 -2.07 -5.57
N GLN A 37 1.76 -1.83 -5.02
CA GLN A 37 2.12 -2.33 -3.70
C GLN A 37 1.71 -1.30 -2.66
N LEU A 38 0.78 -1.66 -1.81
CA LEU A 38 0.08 -0.78 -0.89
C LEU A 38 0.45 -1.10 0.55
N ARG A 39 0.33 -0.10 1.44
CA ARG A 39 0.36 -0.29 2.89
C ARG A 39 -0.57 0.73 3.56
N ASP A 40 -1.03 0.40 4.75
CA ASP A 40 -1.85 1.28 5.61
C ASP A 40 -1.36 1.37 7.07
N GLY A 41 -0.18 0.84 7.35
CA GLY A 41 0.37 0.73 8.70
C GLY A 41 -0.04 -0.54 9.45
N THR A 42 -1.01 -1.31 8.96
CA THR A 42 -1.40 -2.62 9.53
C THR A 42 -0.78 -3.79 8.78
N ALA A 43 -0.67 -3.68 7.45
CA ALA A 43 -0.11 -4.70 6.57
C ALA A 43 0.31 -4.12 5.21
N PHE A 44 0.90 -4.99 4.38
CA PHE A 44 1.20 -4.73 2.97
C PHE A 44 0.23 -5.50 2.09
N PHE A 45 -0.19 -4.91 0.99
CA PHE A 45 -1.24 -5.44 0.14
C PHE A 45 -0.95 -5.19 -1.34
N GLN A 46 -1.46 -6.05 -2.21
CA GLN A 46 -1.39 -5.84 -3.65
C GLN A 46 -2.73 -5.33 -4.17
N GLY A 47 -2.70 -4.19 -4.87
CA GLY A 47 -3.83 -3.69 -5.64
C GLY A 47 -3.60 -3.92 -7.13
N VAL A 48 -4.65 -4.28 -7.84
CA VAL A 48 -4.63 -4.50 -9.28
C VAL A 48 -5.65 -3.57 -9.93
N ILE A 49 -5.20 -2.83 -10.95
CA ILE A 49 -6.07 -1.99 -11.79
C ILE A 49 -5.96 -2.49 -13.22
N ARG A 50 -7.09 -2.83 -13.83
CA ARG A 50 -7.16 -3.20 -15.24
C ARG A 50 -7.84 -2.08 -16.02
N LYS A 51 -7.23 -1.67 -17.13
CA LYS A 51 -7.75 -0.56 -17.95
C LYS A 51 -9.20 -0.76 -18.41
N ASN A 52 -9.63 -2.01 -18.61
CA ASN A 52 -10.97 -2.31 -19.10
C ASN A 52 -12.04 -2.28 -17.98
N ASP A 53 -11.64 -2.30 -16.72
CA ASP A 53 -12.53 -2.42 -15.55
C ASP A 53 -12.75 -1.08 -14.85
N VAL A 54 -12.02 -0.04 -15.26
CA VAL A 54 -12.08 1.31 -14.66
C VAL A 54 -12.22 2.38 -15.74
N SER A 55 -12.64 3.59 -15.34
CA SER A 55 -12.64 4.74 -16.23
C SER A 55 -11.22 5.13 -16.66
N GLU A 56 -11.10 5.81 -17.80
CA GLU A 56 -9.79 6.30 -18.26
C GLU A 56 -9.16 7.28 -17.26
N GLU A 57 -9.98 8.09 -16.59
CA GLU A 57 -9.55 9.02 -15.56
C GLU A 57 -8.88 8.31 -14.38
N VAL A 58 -9.50 7.24 -13.86
CA VAL A 58 -8.94 6.41 -12.77
C VAL A 58 -7.66 5.72 -13.21
N PHE A 59 -7.61 5.22 -14.44
CA PHE A 59 -6.40 4.55 -14.96
C PHE A 59 -5.23 5.53 -15.13
N GLU A 60 -5.47 6.73 -15.64
CA GLU A 60 -4.45 7.77 -15.77
C GLU A 60 -4.04 8.33 -14.39
N ALA A 61 -4.97 8.49 -13.44
CA ALA A 61 -4.68 8.82 -12.06
C ALA A 61 -3.73 7.79 -11.44
N ALA A 62 -4.01 6.50 -11.62
CA ALA A 62 -3.13 5.42 -11.14
C ALA A 62 -1.73 5.46 -11.77
N LYS A 63 -1.63 5.80 -13.06
CA LYS A 63 -0.33 6.00 -13.73
C LYS A 63 0.44 7.18 -13.15
N SER A 64 -0.24 8.24 -12.74
CA SER A 64 0.38 9.45 -12.17
C SER A 64 0.91 9.26 -10.76
N LEU A 65 0.45 8.23 -10.03
CA LEU A 65 0.88 7.96 -8.65
C LEU A 65 2.40 7.77 -8.58
N ARG A 66 3.00 8.37 -7.57
CA ARG A 66 4.41 8.23 -7.22
C ARG A 66 4.60 7.56 -5.88
N GLN A 67 5.81 7.08 -5.61
CA GLN A 67 6.14 6.42 -4.35
C GLN A 67 5.76 7.31 -3.15
N GLU A 68 5.16 6.71 -2.13
CA GLU A 68 4.64 7.37 -0.92
C GLU A 68 3.42 8.29 -1.16
N ALA A 69 2.79 8.24 -2.34
CA ALA A 69 1.49 8.87 -2.53
C ALA A 69 0.46 8.29 -1.56
N SER A 70 -0.42 9.13 -1.06
CA SER A 70 -1.55 8.78 -0.18
C SER A 70 -2.85 8.93 -0.94
N PHE A 71 -3.69 7.91 -0.90
CA PHE A 71 -4.95 7.89 -1.66
C PHE A 71 -5.95 6.90 -1.06
N TYR A 72 -7.22 7.12 -1.38
CA TYR A 72 -8.27 6.14 -1.15
C TYR A 72 -8.42 5.24 -2.36
N ILE A 73 -8.69 3.98 -2.11
CA ILE A 73 -9.09 3.01 -3.13
C ILE A 73 -10.44 2.42 -2.77
N THR A 74 -11.25 2.14 -3.77
CA THR A 74 -12.45 1.32 -3.68
C THR A 74 -12.24 0.11 -4.58
N GLY A 75 -12.62 -1.07 -4.13
CA GLY A 75 -12.45 -2.28 -4.93
C GLY A 75 -12.93 -3.53 -4.21
N THR A 76 -12.87 -4.64 -4.91
CA THR A 76 -13.26 -5.95 -4.41
C THR A 76 -12.06 -6.75 -3.96
N VAL A 77 -12.13 -7.30 -2.74
CA VAL A 77 -11.07 -8.17 -2.19
C VAL A 77 -11.23 -9.57 -2.76
N HIS A 78 -10.13 -10.16 -3.24
CA HIS A 78 -10.08 -11.53 -3.73
C HIS A 78 -8.98 -12.32 -3.04
N GLU A 79 -9.18 -13.63 -2.89
CA GLU A 79 -8.11 -14.53 -2.48
C GLU A 79 -7.10 -14.70 -3.63
N ASP A 80 -5.82 -14.50 -3.35
CA ASP A 80 -4.72 -14.85 -4.24
C ASP A 80 -3.62 -15.57 -3.47
N LYS A 81 -3.53 -16.89 -3.67
CA LYS A 81 -2.52 -17.75 -3.04
C LYS A 81 -1.07 -17.40 -3.45
N ARG A 82 -0.89 -16.64 -4.52
CA ARG A 82 0.42 -16.16 -4.99
C ARG A 82 0.85 -14.87 -4.28
N SER A 83 -0.11 -14.14 -3.73
CA SER A 83 0.15 -12.95 -2.92
C SER A 83 0.77 -13.35 -1.59
N HIS A 84 1.79 -12.63 -1.13
CA HIS A 84 2.43 -12.87 0.17
C HIS A 84 1.45 -12.72 1.34
N PHE A 85 0.42 -11.89 1.18
CA PHE A 85 -0.63 -11.66 2.18
C PHE A 85 -1.81 -12.64 2.02
N GLY A 86 -1.89 -13.39 0.92
CA GLY A 86 -2.97 -14.32 0.62
C GLY A 86 -4.20 -13.70 -0.04
N TYR A 87 -4.22 -12.39 -0.19
CA TYR A 87 -5.31 -11.61 -0.76
C TYR A 87 -4.78 -10.51 -1.66
N GLU A 88 -5.63 -10.04 -2.59
CA GLU A 88 -5.41 -8.85 -3.40
C GLU A 88 -6.70 -8.05 -3.53
N ILE A 89 -6.62 -6.77 -3.89
CA ILE A 89 -7.79 -5.96 -4.19
C ILE A 89 -7.83 -5.59 -5.66
N GLN A 90 -8.93 -5.91 -6.34
CA GLN A 90 -9.22 -5.40 -7.66
C GLN A 90 -9.85 -4.02 -7.52
N ILE A 91 -9.10 -2.99 -7.86
CA ILE A 91 -9.48 -1.60 -7.66
C ILE A 91 -10.44 -1.18 -8.78
N SER A 92 -11.58 -0.62 -8.38
CA SER A 92 -12.61 -0.05 -9.25
C SER A 92 -12.57 1.48 -9.29
N ASP A 93 -12.11 2.12 -8.19
CA ASP A 93 -12.01 3.57 -8.10
C ASP A 93 -10.80 4.00 -7.26
N LEU A 94 -10.30 5.22 -7.49
CA LEU A 94 -9.13 5.77 -6.85
C LEU A 94 -9.25 7.28 -6.68
N GLU A 95 -9.06 7.77 -5.44
CA GLU A 95 -9.10 9.17 -5.07
C GLU A 95 -7.77 9.59 -4.45
N ILE A 96 -6.99 10.44 -5.14
CA ILE A 96 -5.69 10.90 -4.66
C ILE A 96 -5.87 11.97 -3.58
N VAL A 97 -5.33 11.72 -2.38
CA VAL A 97 -5.26 12.70 -1.29
C VAL A 97 -3.99 13.54 -1.44
N SER A 98 -2.85 12.89 -1.66
CA SER A 98 -1.56 13.56 -1.84
C SER A 98 -0.67 12.72 -2.75
N ASN A 99 -0.12 13.34 -3.77
CA ASN A 99 0.92 12.73 -4.58
C ASN A 99 2.26 13.33 -4.21
N ASN A 100 3.31 12.52 -4.20
CA ASN A 100 4.62 12.93 -3.72
C ASN A 100 5.60 13.13 -4.89
N GLU A 101 6.48 14.13 -4.76
CA GLU A 101 7.56 14.35 -5.73
C GLU A 101 8.92 14.18 -5.05
N GLY A 102 9.78 13.34 -5.65
CA GLY A 102 11.16 13.24 -5.22
C GLY A 102 11.41 12.48 -3.91
N TYR A 103 10.64 11.39 -3.65
CA TYR A 103 10.93 10.53 -2.50
C TYR A 103 12.33 9.92 -2.60
N PRO A 104 13.21 10.17 -1.60
CA PRO A 104 14.65 9.88 -1.76
C PRO A 104 14.98 8.38 -1.61
N ILE A 105 14.18 7.61 -0.87
CA ILE A 105 14.44 6.19 -0.63
C ILE A 105 13.72 5.33 -1.68
N GLY A 106 14.44 4.98 -2.74
CA GLY A 106 13.94 4.10 -3.80
C GLY A 106 14.19 2.62 -3.53
N ASN A 107 13.93 1.78 -4.54
CA ASN A 107 14.09 0.31 -4.46
C ASN A 107 15.55 -0.16 -4.56
N LYS A 108 16.50 0.74 -4.82
CA LYS A 108 17.94 0.43 -4.84
C LYS A 108 18.52 0.41 -3.43
N GLU A 109 19.64 -0.28 -3.26
CA GLU A 109 20.38 -0.24 -1.99
C GLU A 109 20.92 1.18 -1.71
N HIS A 110 20.76 1.58 -0.46
CA HIS A 110 21.26 2.85 0.07
C HIS A 110 22.26 2.59 1.20
N GLY A 111 23.32 3.40 1.27
CA GLY A 111 24.29 3.36 2.36
C GLY A 111 23.67 3.74 3.71
N VAL A 112 24.26 3.24 4.81
CA VAL A 112 23.74 3.48 6.16
C VAL A 112 23.70 4.98 6.50
N ASP A 113 24.70 5.73 6.10
CA ASP A 113 24.77 7.18 6.38
C ASP A 113 23.60 7.91 5.71
N PHE A 114 23.32 7.62 4.44
CA PHE A 114 22.17 8.17 3.73
C PHE A 114 20.83 7.81 4.40
N LEU A 115 20.68 6.57 4.85
CA LEU A 115 19.47 6.12 5.52
C LEU A 115 19.30 6.80 6.90
N LEU A 116 20.39 7.04 7.62
CA LEU A 116 20.35 7.76 8.91
C LEU A 116 20.02 9.24 8.73
N ASP A 117 20.53 9.89 7.69
CA ASP A 117 20.18 11.27 7.35
C ASP A 117 18.72 11.42 6.96
N ASN A 118 18.12 10.34 6.39
CA ASN A 118 16.72 10.26 6.03
C ASN A 118 15.92 9.35 6.98
N ARG A 119 16.28 9.27 8.25
CA ARG A 119 15.71 8.33 9.22
C ARG A 119 14.19 8.42 9.35
N HIS A 120 13.63 9.62 9.32
CA HIS A 120 12.18 9.86 9.38
C HIS A 120 11.42 9.21 8.21
N LEU A 121 12.05 9.08 7.05
CA LEU A 121 11.53 8.36 5.88
C LEU A 121 11.89 6.87 5.94
N TRP A 122 13.10 6.53 6.38
CA TRP A 122 13.55 5.15 6.48
C TRP A 122 12.67 4.31 7.40
N LEU A 123 12.14 4.88 8.48
CA LEU A 123 11.21 4.20 9.38
C LEU A 123 9.94 3.66 8.68
N ARG A 124 9.59 4.17 7.52
CA ARG A 124 8.48 3.69 6.69
C ARG A 124 8.80 2.43 5.90
N SER A 125 10.07 2.06 5.79
CA SER A 125 10.54 0.86 5.09
C SER A 125 10.21 -0.40 5.89
N LYS A 126 10.05 -1.54 5.19
CA LYS A 126 9.58 -2.81 5.79
C LYS A 126 10.37 -3.24 7.04
N ARG A 127 11.71 -3.21 6.98
CA ARG A 127 12.56 -3.68 8.07
C ARG A 127 12.48 -2.79 9.33
N PRO A 128 12.68 -1.48 9.26
CA PRO A 128 12.48 -0.60 10.43
C PRO A 128 11.05 -0.65 10.98
N PHE A 129 10.05 -0.71 10.10
CA PHE A 129 8.66 -0.87 10.51
C PHE A 129 8.44 -2.13 11.34
N ALA A 130 8.93 -3.29 10.87
CA ALA A 130 8.83 -4.55 11.61
C ALA A 130 9.55 -4.47 12.97
N ILE A 131 10.73 -3.85 13.03
CA ILE A 131 11.47 -3.63 14.30
C ILE A 131 10.63 -2.79 15.27
N MET A 132 9.99 -1.73 14.79
CA MET A 132 9.14 -0.88 15.64
C MET A 132 7.88 -1.60 16.14
N GLN A 133 7.30 -2.50 15.35
CA GLN A 133 6.19 -3.35 15.79
C GLN A 133 6.60 -4.30 16.92
N ILE A 134 7.74 -4.98 16.76
CA ILE A 134 8.29 -5.86 17.81
C ILE A 134 8.57 -5.06 19.08
N ARG A 135 9.23 -3.90 18.96
CA ARG A 135 9.51 -3.02 20.08
C ARG A 135 8.24 -2.60 20.83
N ASN A 136 7.20 -2.22 20.09
CA ASN A 136 5.91 -1.83 20.66
C ASN A 136 5.27 -2.99 21.43
N THR A 137 5.30 -4.20 20.87
CA THR A 137 4.76 -5.40 21.53
C THR A 137 5.53 -5.71 22.82
N MET A 138 6.87 -5.65 22.79
CA MET A 138 7.70 -5.88 23.97
C MET A 138 7.46 -4.83 25.06
N PHE A 139 7.31 -3.55 24.66
CA PHE A 139 7.02 -2.47 25.59
C PHE A 139 5.68 -2.69 26.29
N ASN A 140 4.62 -2.96 25.54
CA ASN A 140 3.29 -3.21 26.09
C ASN A 140 3.30 -4.41 27.05
N ALA A 141 3.94 -5.52 26.67
CA ALA A 141 4.07 -6.71 27.53
C ALA A 141 4.88 -6.46 28.83
N THR A 142 5.68 -5.39 28.87
CA THR A 142 6.45 -5.03 30.07
C THR A 142 5.63 -4.13 31.01
N VAL A 143 4.67 -3.36 30.47
CA VAL A 143 3.83 -2.42 31.21
C VAL A 143 2.57 -3.10 31.76
N ASP A 144 2.03 -4.09 31.04
CA ASP A 144 0.90 -4.91 31.50
C ASP A 144 1.32 -5.91 32.59
#